data_fb1f6bbe9af5a9e6218ec180bed873bb
#
_entry.id   fb1f6bbe9af5a9e6218ec180bed873bb
#
_cell.length_a   1.000
_cell.length_b   1.000
_cell.length_c   1.000
_cell.angle_alpha   90.00
_cell.angle_beta   90.00
_cell.angle_gamma   90.00
#
_symmetry.space_group_name_H-M   'P 1'
#
loop_
_entity.id
_entity.type
_entity.pdbx_description
1 polymer ?
#
loop_
_entity_poly.entity_id
_entity_poly.type
_entity_poly.pdbx_seq_one_letter_code
_entity_poly.pdbx_strand_id
1 'polypeptide(L)'
;MSSYVIREIKPEDNEQVKDLIRSVLVEMGVPKVGTAYEDAALEDMHAEYNAPKKGYFVVEAEGRIIGGAGIAPLANFIGAICELQKMYFLPEVRGKGVGAQMMSTCLEFAKEQGFQKCYIETLPYMKQAQKLYLRSGFESLEGPLGDTGHYNCSVWLIKNL
;
A
#
# COMPACT_ATOMS: atom_id res chain seq x y z
N MET A 1 14.82 17.23 2.48
CA MET A 1 13.67 16.83 3.32
C MET A 1 14.19 16.64 4.74
N SER A 2 13.46 17.14 5.70
CA SER A 2 13.77 16.89 7.11
C SER A 2 13.64 15.41 7.44
N SER A 3 14.11 15.01 8.61
CA SER A 3 14.06 13.63 9.03
C SER A 3 12.62 13.11 9.13
N TYR A 4 12.44 11.84 8.90
CA TYR A 4 11.14 11.18 8.98
C TYR A 4 11.28 9.84 9.71
N VAL A 5 10.14 9.33 10.16
CA VAL A 5 10.05 8.04 10.84
C VAL A 5 8.99 7.20 10.14
N ILE A 6 9.27 5.92 9.94
CA ILE A 6 8.27 4.95 9.51
C ILE A 6 7.84 4.17 10.75
N ARG A 7 6.55 4.17 11.04
CA ARG A 7 5.98 3.53 12.22
C ARG A 7 4.60 2.97 11.94
N GLU A 8 4.09 2.13 12.84
CA GLU A 8 2.72 1.63 12.72
C GLU A 8 1.71 2.75 12.89
N ILE A 9 0.58 2.63 12.20
CA ILE A 9 -0.54 3.57 12.29
C ILE A 9 -1.13 3.56 13.71
N LYS A 10 -1.57 4.73 14.17
CA LYS A 10 -2.31 4.92 15.42
C LYS A 10 -3.72 5.42 15.12
N PRO A 11 -4.68 5.27 16.07
CA PRO A 11 -6.04 5.78 15.84
C PRO A 11 -6.10 7.26 15.47
N GLU A 12 -5.26 8.08 16.06
CA GLU A 12 -5.19 9.52 15.79
C GLU A 12 -4.69 9.86 14.39
N ASP A 13 -4.13 8.90 13.66
CA ASP A 13 -3.66 9.12 12.28
C ASP A 13 -4.77 8.98 11.24
N ASN A 14 -5.92 8.40 11.60
CA ASN A 14 -6.96 8.01 10.65
C ASN A 14 -7.38 9.12 9.69
N GLU A 15 -7.66 10.32 10.18
CA GLU A 15 -8.08 11.43 9.33
C GLU A 15 -6.99 11.85 8.34
N GLN A 16 -5.76 11.97 8.81
CA GLN A 16 -4.64 12.33 7.93
C GLN A 16 -4.37 11.27 6.89
N VAL A 17 -4.47 9.99 7.25
CA VAL A 17 -4.24 8.88 6.32
C VAL A 17 -5.33 8.84 5.25
N LYS A 18 -6.60 8.99 5.64
CA LYS A 18 -7.71 9.04 4.68
C LYS A 18 -7.52 10.19 3.70
N ASP A 19 -7.23 11.39 4.21
CA ASP A 19 -7.04 12.57 3.37
C ASP A 19 -5.83 12.41 2.43
N LEU A 20 -4.74 11.86 2.94
CA LEU A 20 -3.55 11.55 2.14
C LEU A 20 -3.91 10.64 0.97
N ILE A 21 -4.55 9.51 1.24
CA ILE A 21 -4.85 8.51 0.22
C ILE A 21 -5.77 9.11 -0.84
N ARG A 22 -6.85 9.75 -0.43
CA ARG A 22 -7.81 10.35 -1.38
C ARG A 22 -7.19 11.47 -2.20
N SER A 23 -6.35 12.31 -1.60
CA SER A 23 -5.69 13.40 -2.33
C SER A 23 -4.74 12.87 -3.39
N VAL A 24 -3.98 11.81 -3.08
CA VAL A 24 -3.06 11.20 -4.05
C VAL A 24 -3.84 10.54 -5.19
N LEU A 25 -4.91 9.82 -4.87
CA LEU A 25 -5.74 9.17 -5.89
C LEU A 25 -6.35 10.21 -6.85
N VAL A 26 -6.86 11.32 -6.33
CA VAL A 26 -7.39 12.41 -7.15
C VAL A 26 -6.29 13.05 -8.00
N GLU A 27 -5.13 13.31 -7.41
CA GLU A 27 -3.97 13.87 -8.12
C GLU A 27 -3.56 12.99 -9.31
N MET A 28 -3.59 11.67 -9.12
CA MET A 28 -3.21 10.70 -10.16
C MET A 28 -4.32 10.45 -11.17
N GLY A 29 -5.49 11.06 -11.02
CA GLY A 29 -6.62 10.85 -11.92
C GLY A 29 -7.27 9.47 -11.79
N VAL A 30 -7.15 8.84 -10.64
CA VAL A 30 -7.70 7.50 -10.40
C VAL A 30 -9.24 7.57 -10.33
N PRO A 31 -9.96 6.68 -11.03
CA PRO A 31 -11.41 6.62 -10.90
C PRO A 31 -11.84 6.39 -9.46
N LYS A 32 -12.94 7.04 -9.06
CA LYS A 32 -13.47 6.90 -7.70
C LYS A 32 -14.24 5.58 -7.49
N VAL A 33 -14.56 4.88 -8.58
CA VAL A 33 -15.31 3.62 -8.55
C VAL A 33 -14.40 2.49 -9.02
N GLY A 34 -14.43 1.35 -8.33
CA GLY A 34 -13.63 0.18 -8.68
C GLY A 34 -12.16 0.28 -8.30
N THR A 35 -11.80 1.21 -7.41
CA THR A 35 -10.44 1.43 -6.91
C THR A 35 -10.46 1.62 -5.40
N ALA A 36 -9.29 1.87 -4.82
CA ALA A 36 -9.16 2.09 -3.39
C ALA A 36 -9.90 3.33 -2.87
N TYR A 37 -10.25 4.28 -3.76
CA TYR A 37 -10.91 5.53 -3.33
C TYR A 37 -12.23 5.29 -2.57
N GLU A 38 -12.98 4.25 -2.98
CA GLU A 38 -14.28 3.95 -2.37
C GLU A 38 -14.21 2.89 -1.27
N ASP A 39 -13.02 2.39 -0.93
CA ASP A 39 -12.87 1.37 0.10
C ASP A 39 -13.40 1.88 1.44
N ALA A 40 -14.29 1.12 2.06
CA ALA A 40 -14.84 1.46 3.38
C ALA A 40 -13.74 1.54 4.44
N ALA A 41 -12.65 0.79 4.27
CA ALA A 41 -11.50 0.80 5.16
C ALA A 41 -10.90 2.19 5.36
N LEU A 42 -11.05 3.12 4.40
CA LEU A 42 -10.51 4.48 4.51
C LEU A 42 -11.13 5.27 5.66
N GLU A 43 -12.30 4.91 6.12
CA GLU A 43 -12.96 5.61 7.23
C GLU A 43 -12.31 5.33 8.58
N ASP A 44 -11.68 4.15 8.74
CA ASP A 44 -10.95 3.80 9.97
C ASP A 44 -9.82 2.84 9.63
N MET A 45 -8.73 3.39 9.14
CA MET A 45 -7.57 2.60 8.71
C MET A 45 -6.91 1.85 9.86
N HIS A 46 -6.85 2.47 11.03
CA HIS A 46 -6.29 1.79 12.20
C HIS A 46 -7.08 0.52 12.53
N ALA A 47 -8.39 0.60 12.58
CA ALA A 47 -9.24 -0.56 12.88
C ALA A 47 -9.11 -1.64 11.81
N GLU A 48 -9.05 -1.24 10.54
CA GLU A 48 -8.92 -2.17 9.41
C GLU A 48 -7.67 -3.03 9.52
N TYR A 49 -6.55 -2.45 9.95
CA TYR A 49 -5.28 -3.16 10.02
C TYR A 49 -4.91 -3.62 11.43
N ASN A 50 -5.77 -3.40 12.41
CA ASN A 50 -5.54 -3.86 13.78
C ASN A 50 -6.09 -5.30 13.95
N ALA A 51 -5.46 -6.23 13.27
CA ALA A 51 -5.87 -7.63 13.25
C ALA A 51 -4.65 -8.51 12.97
N PRO A 52 -4.71 -9.82 13.30
CA PRO A 52 -3.58 -10.72 13.02
C PRO A 52 -3.23 -10.71 11.54
N LYS A 53 -1.92 -10.71 11.25
CA LYS A 53 -1.36 -10.74 9.89
C LYS A 53 -1.64 -9.49 9.06
N LYS A 54 -2.17 -8.44 9.66
CA LYS A 54 -2.37 -7.15 9.02
C LYS A 54 -1.52 -6.08 9.69
N GLY A 55 -1.06 -5.12 8.91
CA GLY A 55 -0.34 -3.96 9.44
C GLY A 55 -0.37 -2.83 8.44
N TYR A 56 -0.47 -1.61 8.94
CA TYR A 56 -0.35 -0.40 8.13
C TYR A 56 0.71 0.49 8.75
N PHE A 57 1.63 0.95 7.92
CA PHE A 57 2.75 1.79 8.35
C PHE A 57 2.60 3.16 7.74
N VAL A 58 2.95 4.18 8.50
CA VAL A 58 2.88 5.57 8.07
C VAL A 58 4.27 6.20 8.11
N VAL A 59 4.46 7.20 7.27
CA VAL A 59 5.65 8.04 7.29
C VAL A 59 5.27 9.34 7.96
N GLU A 60 5.91 9.62 9.08
CA GLU A 60 5.69 10.86 9.83
C GLU A 60 6.90 11.76 9.74
N ALA A 61 6.69 13.02 9.38
CA ALA A 61 7.72 14.04 9.35
C ALA A 61 7.12 15.34 9.90
N GLU A 62 7.79 15.92 10.90
CA GLU A 62 7.36 17.19 11.52
C GLU A 62 5.90 17.18 11.99
N GLY A 63 5.46 16.06 12.56
CA GLY A 63 4.10 15.90 13.07
C GLY A 63 3.04 15.67 12.00
N ARG A 64 3.43 15.49 10.73
CA ARG A 64 2.50 15.26 9.62
C ARG A 64 2.68 13.86 9.05
N ILE A 65 1.59 13.25 8.62
CA ILE A 65 1.62 11.99 7.88
C ILE A 65 1.79 12.31 6.39
N ILE A 66 2.88 11.86 5.81
CA ILE A 66 3.26 12.18 4.43
C ILE A 66 3.29 10.97 3.51
N GLY A 67 3.04 9.80 4.02
CA GLY A 67 2.96 8.57 3.25
C GLY A 67 2.47 7.41 4.09
N GLY A 68 2.17 6.30 3.41
CA GLY A 68 1.74 5.09 4.08
C GLY A 68 1.68 3.89 3.16
N ALA A 69 1.67 2.71 3.74
CA ALA A 69 1.49 1.44 3.02
C ALA A 69 1.12 0.33 4.02
N GLY A 70 0.43 -0.69 3.54
CA GLY A 70 -0.01 -1.77 4.40
C GLY A 70 0.15 -3.15 3.80
N ILE A 71 0.06 -4.14 4.67
CA ILE A 71 0.06 -5.56 4.34
C ILE A 71 -1.19 -6.19 4.95
N ALA A 72 -1.85 -7.03 4.16
CA ALA A 72 -2.98 -7.83 4.62
C ALA A 72 -3.00 -9.16 3.84
N PRO A 73 -3.65 -10.21 4.39
CA PRO A 73 -3.88 -11.40 3.58
C PRO A 73 -4.64 -11.05 2.30
N LEU A 74 -4.30 -11.68 1.19
CA LEU A 74 -5.00 -11.44 -0.07
C LEU A 74 -6.47 -11.83 0.07
N ALA A 75 -7.36 -10.90 -0.27
CA ALA A 75 -8.80 -11.11 -0.13
C ALA A 75 -9.31 -12.22 -1.06
N ASN A 76 -10.22 -13.05 -0.54
CA ASN A 76 -10.85 -14.16 -1.28
C ASN A 76 -9.83 -15.10 -1.91
N PHE A 77 -8.73 -15.37 -1.18
CA PHE A 77 -7.68 -16.29 -1.59
C PHE A 77 -7.25 -17.11 -0.37
N ILE A 78 -7.13 -18.43 -0.55
CA ILE A 78 -6.65 -19.33 0.50
C ILE A 78 -5.19 -19.66 0.21
N GLY A 79 -4.29 -19.28 1.14
CA GLY A 79 -2.87 -19.53 0.99
C GLY A 79 -2.03 -18.47 1.67
N ALA A 80 -0.72 -18.65 1.65
CA ALA A 80 0.23 -17.77 2.33
C ALA A 80 0.66 -16.60 1.43
N ILE A 81 -0.30 -15.94 0.81
CA ILE A 81 -0.07 -14.75 -0.03
C ILE A 81 -0.68 -13.54 0.65
N CYS A 82 0.12 -12.49 0.82
CA CYS A 82 -0.36 -11.19 1.27
C CYS A 82 -0.49 -10.23 0.09
N GLU A 83 -1.15 -9.10 0.33
CA GLU A 83 -1.23 -8.00 -0.61
C GLU A 83 -0.59 -6.77 0.00
N LEU A 84 0.26 -6.09 -0.77
CA LEU A 84 0.73 -4.74 -0.44
C LEU A 84 -0.37 -3.77 -0.86
N GLN A 85 -0.88 -3.01 0.09
CA GLN A 85 -2.09 -2.21 -0.09
C GLN A 85 -1.84 -0.75 0.22
N LYS A 86 -2.52 0.12 -0.53
CA LYS A 86 -2.64 1.54 -0.21
C LYS A 86 -1.29 2.21 0.06
N MET A 87 -0.33 1.96 -0.83
CA MET A 87 0.99 2.58 -0.76
C MET A 87 0.98 3.91 -1.51
N TYR A 88 0.90 5.00 -0.76
CA TYR A 88 0.79 6.34 -1.31
C TYR A 88 1.70 7.31 -0.55
N PHE A 89 2.26 8.29 -1.28
CA PHE A 89 3.12 9.32 -0.73
C PHE A 89 2.72 10.67 -1.32
N LEU A 90 2.80 11.72 -0.51
CA LEU A 90 2.62 13.08 -1.01
C LEU A 90 3.70 13.40 -2.05
N PRO A 91 3.40 14.27 -3.05
CA PRO A 91 4.37 14.59 -4.11
C PRO A 91 5.73 15.04 -3.59
N GLU A 92 5.77 15.81 -2.51
CA GLU A 92 6.99 16.36 -1.92
C GLU A 92 7.95 15.30 -1.37
N VAL A 93 7.48 14.07 -1.15
CA VAL A 93 8.29 12.98 -0.59
C VAL A 93 8.87 12.08 -1.65
N ARG A 94 8.33 12.15 -2.86
CA ARG A 94 8.69 11.22 -3.95
C ARG A 94 10.12 11.47 -4.44
N GLY A 95 10.78 10.41 -4.89
CA GLY A 95 12.13 10.50 -5.42
C GLY A 95 13.24 10.65 -4.38
N LYS A 96 12.94 10.40 -3.10
CA LYS A 96 13.90 10.60 -1.99
C LYS A 96 14.21 9.29 -1.24
N GLY A 97 13.88 8.15 -1.83
CA GLY A 97 14.17 6.84 -1.23
C GLY A 97 13.19 6.38 -0.16
N VAL A 98 12.18 7.17 0.17
CA VAL A 98 11.20 6.82 1.20
C VAL A 98 10.38 5.61 0.79
N GLY A 99 10.01 5.53 -0.49
CA GLY A 99 9.27 4.37 -1.02
C GLY A 99 10.01 3.06 -0.87
N ALA A 100 11.32 3.07 -1.12
CA ALA A 100 12.15 1.87 -0.96
C ALA A 100 12.23 1.43 0.50
N GLN A 101 12.35 2.37 1.43
CA GLN A 101 12.36 2.06 2.86
C GLN A 101 11.00 1.54 3.32
N MET A 102 9.91 2.13 2.87
CA MET A 102 8.56 1.64 3.17
C MET A 102 8.36 0.24 2.63
N MET A 103 8.80 -0.02 1.40
CA MET A 103 8.74 -1.36 0.81
C MET A 103 9.48 -2.38 1.67
N SER A 104 10.70 -2.05 2.10
CA SER A 104 11.49 -2.93 2.96
C SER A 104 10.75 -3.22 4.28
N THR A 105 10.18 -2.20 4.90
CA THR A 105 9.42 -2.34 6.15
C THR A 105 8.22 -3.28 5.96
N CYS A 106 7.46 -3.09 4.89
CA CYS A 106 6.29 -3.92 4.62
C CYS A 106 6.66 -5.37 4.32
N LEU A 107 7.70 -5.59 3.50
CA LEU A 107 8.10 -6.95 3.14
C LEU A 107 8.70 -7.71 4.33
N GLU A 108 9.43 -7.04 5.21
CA GLU A 108 9.93 -7.66 6.44
C GLU A 108 8.77 -8.06 7.35
N PHE A 109 7.78 -7.17 7.52
CA PHE A 109 6.58 -7.48 8.27
C PHE A 109 5.87 -8.70 7.69
N ALA A 110 5.71 -8.75 6.37
CA ALA A 110 5.06 -9.87 5.70
C ALA A 110 5.77 -11.21 5.96
N LYS A 111 7.11 -11.20 5.89
CA LYS A 111 7.91 -12.39 6.21
C LYS A 111 7.72 -12.83 7.66
N GLU A 112 7.74 -11.90 8.58
CA GLU A 112 7.54 -12.18 10.01
C GLU A 112 6.16 -12.79 10.29
N GLN A 113 5.15 -12.39 9.51
CA GLN A 113 3.81 -12.96 9.64
C GLN A 113 3.65 -14.32 8.96
N GLY A 114 4.67 -14.82 8.29
CA GLY A 114 4.67 -16.14 7.67
C GLY A 114 4.16 -16.18 6.24
N PHE A 115 3.98 -15.04 5.60
CA PHE A 115 3.60 -15.01 4.18
C PHE A 115 4.77 -15.47 3.31
N GLN A 116 4.44 -16.20 2.24
CA GLN A 116 5.43 -16.72 1.30
C GLN A 116 5.54 -15.89 0.04
N LYS A 117 4.49 -15.15 -0.30
CA LYS A 117 4.45 -14.28 -1.49
C LYS A 117 3.71 -12.99 -1.15
N CYS A 118 4.06 -11.94 -1.87
CA CYS A 118 3.37 -10.65 -1.80
C CYS A 118 2.85 -10.29 -3.18
N TYR A 119 1.59 -9.88 -3.24
CA TYR A 119 0.85 -9.53 -4.45
C TYR A 119 0.54 -8.04 -4.46
N ILE A 120 0.49 -7.43 -5.64
CA ILE A 120 0.15 -6.02 -5.83
C ILE A 120 -0.82 -5.89 -7.01
N GLU A 121 -1.85 -5.05 -6.84
CA GLU A 121 -2.68 -4.55 -7.93
C GLU A 121 -2.49 -3.06 -8.08
N THR A 122 -2.37 -2.58 -9.32
CA THR A 122 -2.22 -1.15 -9.59
C THR A 122 -2.80 -0.77 -10.94
N LEU A 123 -2.71 0.49 -11.30
CA LEU A 123 -3.24 1.04 -12.54
C LEU A 123 -2.11 1.25 -13.56
N PRO A 124 -2.40 1.13 -14.88
CA PRO A 124 -1.35 1.21 -15.90
C PRO A 124 -0.59 2.53 -15.91
N TYR A 125 -1.23 3.62 -15.54
CA TYR A 125 -0.61 4.94 -15.56
C TYR A 125 0.13 5.32 -14.27
N MET A 126 0.14 4.46 -13.27
CA MET A 126 0.91 4.66 -12.03
C MET A 126 2.36 4.20 -12.24
N LYS A 127 3.08 4.88 -13.13
CA LYS A 127 4.37 4.42 -13.65
C LYS A 127 5.49 4.45 -12.61
N GLN A 128 5.51 5.46 -11.74
CA GLN A 128 6.56 5.55 -10.71
C GLN A 128 6.44 4.44 -9.68
N ALA A 129 5.20 4.12 -9.29
CA ALA A 129 4.95 3.00 -8.37
C ALA A 129 5.39 1.68 -9.00
N GLN A 130 5.05 1.46 -10.27
CA GLN A 130 5.45 0.25 -10.97
C GLN A 130 6.97 0.10 -11.05
N LYS A 131 7.71 1.19 -11.27
CA LYS A 131 9.17 1.16 -11.28
C LYS A 131 9.72 0.72 -9.91
N LEU A 132 9.15 1.22 -8.83
CA LEU A 132 9.54 0.82 -7.48
C LEU A 132 9.29 -0.67 -7.27
N TYR A 133 8.13 -1.17 -7.68
CA TYR A 133 7.78 -2.59 -7.52
C TYR A 133 8.75 -3.48 -8.29
N LEU A 134 9.05 -3.15 -9.54
CA LEU A 134 9.99 -3.94 -10.34
C LEU A 134 11.40 -3.93 -9.76
N ARG A 135 11.88 -2.76 -9.29
CA ARG A 135 13.18 -2.67 -8.62
C ARG A 135 13.22 -3.47 -7.32
N SER A 136 12.09 -3.63 -6.68
CA SER A 136 11.97 -4.39 -5.43
C SER A 136 11.86 -5.89 -5.66
N GLY A 137 11.89 -6.35 -6.92
CA GLY A 137 11.89 -7.77 -7.26
C GLY A 137 10.53 -8.35 -7.60
N PHE A 138 9.49 -7.51 -7.73
CA PHE A 138 8.18 -7.99 -8.17
C PHE A 138 8.21 -8.31 -9.66
N GLU A 139 7.46 -9.32 -10.06
CA GLU A 139 7.29 -9.75 -11.44
C GLU A 139 5.84 -9.58 -11.87
N SER A 140 5.64 -9.26 -13.16
CA SER A 140 4.29 -9.06 -13.70
C SER A 140 3.54 -10.38 -13.82
N LEU A 141 2.24 -10.32 -13.53
CA LEU A 141 1.30 -11.41 -13.76
C LEU A 141 0.38 -11.07 -14.93
N GLU A 142 -0.17 -12.11 -15.57
CA GLU A 142 -1.10 -11.94 -16.70
C GLU A 142 -2.55 -11.69 -16.26
N GLY A 143 -2.85 -11.89 -14.99
CA GLY A 143 -4.19 -11.69 -14.45
C GLY A 143 -4.20 -11.56 -12.94
N PRO A 144 -5.36 -11.23 -12.35
CA PRO A 144 -5.46 -11.03 -10.91
C PRO A 144 -5.45 -12.35 -10.15
N LEU A 145 -5.05 -12.27 -8.87
CA LEU A 145 -5.23 -13.33 -7.89
C LEU A 145 -6.31 -12.88 -6.90
N GLY A 146 -7.07 -13.83 -6.36
CA GLY A 146 -8.11 -13.54 -5.40
C GLY A 146 -9.20 -12.63 -5.99
N ASP A 147 -9.84 -11.87 -5.12
CA ASP A 147 -10.85 -10.89 -5.50
C ASP A 147 -10.81 -9.73 -4.50
N THR A 148 -10.13 -8.65 -4.88
CA THR A 148 -9.93 -7.48 -4.03
C THR A 148 -11.06 -6.46 -4.15
N GLY A 149 -11.92 -6.60 -5.16
CA GLY A 149 -12.96 -5.62 -5.46
C GLY A 149 -12.47 -4.42 -6.27
N HIS A 150 -11.18 -4.31 -6.56
CA HIS A 150 -10.62 -3.19 -7.33
C HIS A 150 -10.59 -3.52 -8.81
N TYR A 151 -11.77 -3.69 -9.42
CA TYR A 151 -11.90 -4.17 -10.81
C TYR A 151 -11.32 -3.22 -11.87
N ASN A 152 -11.04 -1.95 -11.52
CA ASN A 152 -10.39 -1.01 -12.45
C ASN A 152 -8.87 -1.11 -12.40
N CYS A 153 -8.28 -1.82 -11.45
CA CYS A 153 -6.85 -2.09 -11.43
C CYS A 153 -6.54 -3.22 -12.41
N SER A 154 -5.65 -2.97 -13.37
CA SER A 154 -5.37 -3.90 -14.47
C SER A 154 -3.90 -4.27 -14.60
N VAL A 155 -3.07 -3.93 -13.63
CA VAL A 155 -1.68 -4.35 -13.55
C VAL A 155 -1.49 -5.15 -12.27
N TRP A 156 -0.95 -6.37 -12.39
CA TRP A 156 -0.80 -7.31 -11.30
C TRP A 156 0.64 -7.78 -11.21
N LEU A 157 1.18 -7.80 -9.99
CA LEU A 157 2.56 -8.20 -9.75
C LEU A 157 2.63 -9.13 -8.55
N ILE A 158 3.68 -9.95 -8.51
CA ILE A 158 3.92 -10.92 -7.44
C ILE A 158 5.42 -10.97 -7.11
N LYS A 159 5.73 -11.24 -5.84
CA LYS A 159 7.10 -11.45 -5.38
C LYS A 159 7.14 -12.60 -4.40
N ASN A 160 8.12 -13.48 -4.54
CA ASN A 160 8.44 -14.48 -3.52
C ASN A 160 9.14 -13.77 -2.35
N LEU A 161 8.75 -14.11 -1.16
CA LEU A 161 9.35 -13.56 0.06
C LEU A 161 10.42 -14.46 0.65
#